data_5e886a7611faf3d096c0c55a33474707
#
_entry.id   5e886a7611faf3d096c0c55a33474707
#
_cell.length_a   1.000
_cell.length_b   1.000
_cell.length_c   1.000
_cell.angle_alpha   90.00
_cell.angle_beta   90.00
_cell.angle_gamma   90.00
#
_symmetry.space_group_name_H-M   'P 1'
#
loop_
_entity.id
_entity.type
_entity.pdbx_description
1 polymer ?
#
loop_
_entity_poly.entity_id
_entity_poly.type
_entity_poly.pdbx_seq_one_letter_code
_entity_poly.pdbx_strand_id
1 'polypeptide(L)'
;MDRHANMGVLIDEGTLAQTRITLAELLRNEPSSDKIFELVQQLVQEQPADLSDQLDQLTGTWELRWSSSSQPWLKQSPGLLNLQILDPNQGRGRNILQLGGPLGQFAGIQVDADISVVSQQRVNVCFKRGGWAGPTVAGRKLQLLRSIEQSFPAWLDITVLDDALRICRGNAGTIFALVKRPEIRLPDWTL
;
A
#
# COMPACT_ATOMS: atom_id res chain seq x y z
N MET A 1 -23.93 10.42 -43.72
CA MET A 1 -24.33 9.31 -42.84
C MET A 1 -23.07 8.54 -42.48
N ASP A 2 -22.28 9.08 -41.55
CA ASP A 2 -21.04 8.45 -41.13
C ASP A 2 -21.26 7.90 -39.73
N ARG A 3 -21.27 6.56 -39.65
CA ARG A 3 -21.24 5.82 -38.41
C ARG A 3 -19.78 5.70 -38.02
N HIS A 4 -19.28 6.60 -37.17
CA HIS A 4 -18.05 6.33 -36.44
C HIS A 4 -18.32 5.21 -35.42
N ALA A 5 -17.94 4.00 -35.79
CA ALA A 5 -17.87 2.88 -34.89
C ALA A 5 -16.82 3.21 -33.82
N ASN A 6 -17.27 3.44 -32.61
CA ASN A 6 -16.43 3.52 -31.42
C ASN A 6 -15.91 2.10 -31.17
N MET A 7 -14.71 1.81 -31.68
CA MET A 7 -14.01 0.54 -31.48
C MET A 7 -13.27 0.65 -30.15
N GLY A 8 -14.02 0.62 -29.05
CA GLY A 8 -13.47 0.35 -27.74
C GLY A 8 -12.87 -1.06 -27.79
N VAL A 9 -11.54 -1.14 -27.68
CA VAL A 9 -10.86 -2.41 -27.54
C VAL A 9 -11.35 -3.01 -26.23
N LEU A 10 -12.26 -3.98 -26.31
CA LEU A 10 -12.62 -4.85 -25.19
C LEU A 10 -11.37 -5.67 -24.87
N ILE A 11 -10.58 -5.24 -23.92
CA ILE A 11 -9.51 -6.06 -23.38
C ILE A 11 -10.20 -7.24 -22.68
N ASP A 12 -9.88 -8.44 -23.13
CA ASP A 12 -10.44 -9.68 -22.59
C ASP A 12 -10.09 -9.81 -21.10
N GLU A 13 -11.08 -10.23 -20.28
CA GLU A 13 -10.90 -10.44 -18.83
C GLU A 13 -9.69 -11.36 -18.53
N GLY A 14 -9.42 -12.34 -19.40
CA GLY A 14 -8.23 -13.19 -19.32
C GLY A 14 -6.92 -12.40 -19.44
N THR A 15 -6.89 -11.37 -20.26
CA THR A 15 -5.70 -10.49 -20.42
C THR A 15 -5.45 -9.67 -19.16
N LEU A 16 -6.51 -9.12 -18.52
CA LEU A 16 -6.38 -8.34 -17.29
C LEU A 16 -5.96 -9.21 -16.11
N ALA A 17 -6.50 -10.41 -15.97
CA ALA A 17 -6.08 -11.38 -14.96
C ALA A 17 -4.58 -11.72 -15.13
N GLN A 18 -4.12 -11.95 -16.37
CA GLN A 18 -2.72 -12.21 -16.65
C GLN A 18 -1.83 -10.99 -16.33
N THR A 19 -2.28 -9.77 -16.65
CA THR A 19 -1.58 -8.52 -16.29
C THR A 19 -1.39 -8.41 -14.78
N ARG A 20 -2.42 -8.72 -13.98
CA ARG A 20 -2.33 -8.73 -12.50
C ARG A 20 -1.33 -9.75 -11.99
N ILE A 21 -1.37 -10.98 -12.50
CA ILE A 21 -0.43 -12.05 -12.12
C ILE A 21 1.00 -11.61 -12.45
N THR A 22 1.25 -11.15 -13.67
CA THR A 22 2.56 -10.70 -14.13
C THR A 22 3.09 -9.54 -13.27
N LEU A 23 2.24 -8.55 -12.97
CA LEU A 23 2.63 -7.44 -12.10
C LEU A 23 2.96 -7.92 -10.69
N ALA A 24 2.14 -8.79 -10.10
CA ALA A 24 2.39 -9.31 -8.76
C ALA A 24 3.70 -10.13 -8.68
N GLU A 25 4.04 -10.88 -9.73
CA GLU A 25 5.30 -11.61 -9.84
C GLU A 25 6.50 -10.67 -9.97
N LEU A 26 6.42 -9.66 -10.84
CA LEU A 26 7.48 -8.65 -10.95
C LEU A 26 7.70 -7.90 -9.66
N LEU A 27 6.63 -7.48 -8.98
CA LEU A 27 6.73 -6.81 -7.68
C LEU A 27 7.44 -7.67 -6.62
N ARG A 28 7.25 -9.00 -6.66
CA ARG A 28 7.91 -9.91 -5.69
C ARG A 28 9.37 -10.17 -6.05
N ASN A 29 9.65 -10.43 -7.32
CA ASN A 29 10.92 -11.00 -7.77
C ASN A 29 11.87 -9.97 -8.39
N GLU A 30 11.32 -8.98 -9.12
CA GLU A 30 12.06 -7.98 -9.89
C GLU A 30 11.47 -6.56 -9.69
N PRO A 31 11.46 -6.01 -8.46
CA PRO A 31 10.78 -4.73 -8.17
C PRO A 31 11.44 -3.50 -8.83
N SER A 32 12.57 -3.67 -9.50
CA SER A 32 13.23 -2.64 -10.31
C SER A 32 12.92 -2.72 -11.80
N SER A 33 12.04 -3.65 -12.24
CA SER A 33 11.70 -3.83 -13.65
C SER A 33 10.99 -2.59 -14.22
N ASP A 34 11.45 -2.10 -15.37
CA ASP A 34 10.85 -0.97 -16.08
C ASP A 34 9.41 -1.24 -16.56
N LYS A 35 9.04 -2.53 -16.71
CA LYS A 35 7.70 -2.96 -17.11
C LYS A 35 6.63 -2.66 -16.07
N ILE A 36 7.00 -2.50 -14.79
CA ILE A 36 6.04 -2.28 -13.69
C ILE A 36 5.19 -1.05 -13.95
N PHE A 37 5.77 0.05 -14.41
CA PHE A 37 5.03 1.29 -14.64
C PHE A 37 3.92 1.11 -15.68
N GLU A 38 4.20 0.46 -16.81
CA GLU A 38 3.25 0.21 -17.89
C GLU A 38 2.08 -0.67 -17.43
N LEU A 39 2.39 -1.78 -16.73
CA LEU A 39 1.38 -2.69 -16.18
C LEU A 39 0.49 -2.00 -15.13
N VAL A 40 1.08 -1.16 -14.28
CA VAL A 40 0.34 -0.35 -13.31
C VAL A 40 -0.62 0.59 -14.02
N GLN A 41 -0.18 1.32 -15.06
CA GLN A 41 -1.04 2.24 -15.82
C GLN A 41 -2.19 1.50 -16.49
N GLN A 42 -1.95 0.34 -17.07
CA GLN A 42 -2.98 -0.48 -17.69
C GLN A 42 -4.05 -0.88 -16.67
N LEU A 43 -3.67 -1.44 -15.52
CA LEU A 43 -4.64 -1.89 -14.51
C LEU A 43 -5.46 -0.74 -13.92
N VAL A 44 -4.85 0.43 -13.70
CA VAL A 44 -5.54 1.62 -13.17
C VAL A 44 -6.64 2.11 -14.12
N GLN A 45 -6.46 1.94 -15.42
CA GLN A 45 -7.46 2.35 -16.44
C GLN A 45 -8.59 1.34 -16.57
N GLU A 46 -8.27 0.04 -16.50
CA GLU A 46 -9.19 -1.03 -16.88
C GLU A 46 -10.04 -1.55 -15.71
N GLN A 47 -9.49 -1.53 -14.50
CA GLN A 47 -10.17 -2.09 -13.32
C GLN A 47 -9.96 -1.22 -12.08
N PRO A 48 -10.61 -0.06 -12.00
CA PRO A 48 -10.53 0.80 -10.82
C PRO A 48 -11.14 0.11 -9.60
N ALA A 49 -10.49 0.29 -8.44
CA ALA A 49 -11.01 -0.22 -7.17
C ALA A 49 -12.32 0.48 -6.77
N ASP A 50 -13.20 -0.26 -6.08
CA ASP A 50 -14.38 0.27 -5.40
C ASP A 50 -14.40 -0.19 -3.93
N LEU A 51 -14.09 0.70 -3.02
CA LEU A 51 -14.03 0.42 -1.58
C LEU A 51 -15.41 0.19 -0.96
N SER A 52 -16.51 0.47 -1.67
CA SER A 52 -17.85 0.14 -1.19
C SER A 52 -18.02 -1.38 -1.07
N ASP A 53 -17.41 -2.12 -1.98
CA ASP A 53 -17.50 -3.59 -2.04
C ASP A 53 -16.20 -4.30 -1.64
N GLN A 54 -15.06 -3.57 -1.67
CA GLN A 54 -13.71 -4.16 -1.47
C GLN A 54 -13.07 -3.75 -0.13
N LEU A 55 -13.85 -3.24 0.82
CA LEU A 55 -13.30 -2.74 2.08
C LEU A 55 -12.54 -3.81 2.86
N ASP A 56 -13.06 -5.04 2.89
CA ASP A 56 -12.43 -6.16 3.58
C ASP A 56 -11.10 -6.58 2.91
N GLN A 57 -11.00 -6.44 1.60
CA GLN A 57 -9.75 -6.70 0.87
C GLN A 57 -8.66 -5.71 1.25
N LEU A 58 -9.02 -4.45 1.60
CA LEU A 58 -8.08 -3.43 2.04
C LEU A 58 -7.45 -3.77 3.40
N THR A 59 -8.18 -4.51 4.24
CA THR A 59 -7.71 -4.94 5.57
C THR A 59 -6.51 -5.89 5.44
N GLY A 60 -5.45 -5.61 6.20
CA GLY A 60 -4.27 -6.48 6.26
C GLY A 60 -2.95 -5.73 6.23
N THR A 61 -1.88 -6.49 6.06
CA THR A 61 -0.51 -5.98 5.95
C THR A 61 -0.07 -5.98 4.48
N TRP A 62 0.44 -4.85 4.04
CA TRP A 62 0.84 -4.57 2.67
C TRP A 62 2.31 -4.15 2.64
N GLU A 63 3.12 -4.80 1.81
CA GLU A 63 4.52 -4.46 1.60
C GLU A 63 4.68 -3.59 0.36
N LEU A 64 5.30 -2.42 0.51
CA LEU A 64 5.68 -1.58 -0.62
C LEU A 64 6.78 -2.26 -1.43
N ARG A 65 6.49 -2.55 -2.70
CA ARG A 65 7.43 -3.20 -3.62
C ARG A 65 7.88 -2.28 -4.74
N TRP A 66 7.08 -1.29 -5.09
CA TRP A 66 7.43 -0.32 -6.12
C TRP A 66 6.77 1.03 -5.86
N SER A 67 7.45 2.10 -6.25
CA SER A 67 6.94 3.47 -6.18
C SER A 67 7.50 4.31 -7.32
N SER A 68 6.67 5.22 -7.84
CA SER A 68 7.09 6.23 -8.81
C SER A 68 7.92 7.36 -8.20
N SER A 69 8.11 7.38 -6.88
CA SER A 69 8.86 8.43 -6.17
C SER A 69 10.35 8.31 -6.43
N SER A 70 11.03 9.47 -6.47
CA SER A 70 12.48 9.57 -6.41
C SER A 70 13.02 9.59 -4.97
N GLN A 71 12.15 9.81 -3.97
CA GLN A 71 12.55 9.96 -2.56
C GLN A 71 12.91 8.59 -1.94
N PRO A 72 14.08 8.46 -1.28
CA PRO A 72 14.58 7.16 -0.79
C PRO A 72 13.63 6.43 0.17
N TRP A 73 12.94 7.17 1.05
CA TRP A 73 12.02 6.59 2.03
C TRP A 73 10.65 6.18 1.46
N LEU A 74 10.35 6.60 0.23
CA LEU A 74 9.16 6.22 -0.53
C LEU A 74 9.47 5.21 -1.64
N LYS A 75 10.73 4.79 -1.78
CA LYS A 75 11.16 3.74 -2.70
C LYS A 75 11.30 2.40 -1.99
N GLN A 76 11.12 1.35 -2.75
CA GLN A 76 11.62 0.04 -2.36
C GLN A 76 13.16 0.09 -2.38
N SER A 77 13.79 -0.34 -1.30
CA SER A 77 15.25 -0.39 -1.18
C SER A 77 15.69 -1.78 -0.69
N PRO A 78 16.72 -2.37 -1.28
CA PRO A 78 17.25 -3.65 -0.82
C PRO A 78 17.60 -3.58 0.67
N GLY A 79 17.16 -4.56 1.43
CA GLY A 79 17.41 -4.63 2.87
C GLY A 79 16.50 -3.74 3.74
N LEU A 80 15.55 -3.00 3.17
CA LEU A 80 14.50 -2.30 3.90
C LEU A 80 13.14 -2.96 3.65
N LEU A 81 12.37 -3.12 4.70
CA LEU A 81 11.00 -3.58 4.69
C LEU A 81 10.09 -2.39 5.00
N ASN A 82 9.25 -2.02 4.05
CA ASN A 82 8.28 -0.94 4.18
C ASN A 82 6.88 -1.54 4.18
N LEU A 83 6.23 -1.54 5.34
CA LEU A 83 4.92 -2.14 5.55
C LEU A 83 3.87 -1.07 5.84
N GLN A 84 2.69 -1.26 5.28
CA GLN A 84 1.47 -0.53 5.61
C GLN A 84 0.46 -1.52 6.14
N ILE A 85 0.06 -1.38 7.38
CA ILE A 85 -0.95 -2.20 8.03
C ILE A 85 -2.22 -1.38 8.10
N LEU A 86 -3.31 -1.89 7.55
CA LEU A 86 -4.59 -1.19 7.46
C LEU A 86 -5.70 -2.03 8.08
N ASP A 87 -6.52 -1.35 8.87
CA ASP A 87 -7.76 -1.88 9.43
C ASP A 87 -8.83 -0.79 9.29
N PRO A 88 -9.44 -0.66 8.12
CA PRO A 88 -10.43 0.37 7.86
C PRO A 88 -11.69 0.20 8.70
N ASN A 89 -12.04 -1.02 9.13
CA ASN A 89 -13.19 -1.28 9.99
C ASN A 89 -12.99 -0.70 11.40
N GLN A 90 -11.76 -0.63 11.88
CA GLN A 90 -11.40 0.04 13.14
C GLN A 90 -10.91 1.49 12.93
N GLY A 91 -10.83 1.96 11.69
CA GLY A 91 -10.31 3.27 11.35
C GLY A 91 -8.81 3.42 11.66
N ARG A 92 -8.04 2.34 11.62
CA ARG A 92 -6.64 2.32 12.04
C ARG A 92 -5.68 2.00 10.89
N GLY A 93 -4.54 2.71 10.88
CA GLY A 93 -3.44 2.45 9.98
C GLY A 93 -2.09 2.54 10.70
N ARG A 94 -1.10 1.79 10.21
CA ARG A 94 0.27 1.82 10.72
C ARG A 94 1.24 1.64 9.57
N ASN A 95 2.21 2.55 9.47
CA ASN A 95 3.35 2.39 8.59
C ASN A 95 4.56 1.96 9.40
N ILE A 96 5.30 0.98 8.89
CA ILE A 96 6.54 0.48 9.49
C ILE A 96 7.62 0.49 8.42
N LEU A 97 8.72 1.16 8.71
CA LEU A 97 9.95 1.08 7.93
C LEU A 97 11.02 0.47 8.82
N GLN A 98 11.54 -0.68 8.45
CA GLN A 98 12.54 -1.39 9.25
C GLN A 98 13.58 -2.09 8.37
N LEU A 99 14.72 -2.46 8.94
CA LEU A 99 15.68 -3.30 8.26
C LEU A 99 15.08 -4.69 8.00
N GLY A 100 15.39 -5.27 6.86
CA GLY A 100 15.04 -6.66 6.56
C GLY A 100 15.90 -7.66 7.36
N GLY A 101 15.41 -8.90 7.46
CA GLY A 101 16.12 -9.98 8.13
C GLY A 101 16.14 -9.90 9.67
N PRO A 102 17.03 -10.65 10.34
CA PRO A 102 17.03 -10.80 11.80
C PRO A 102 17.26 -9.50 12.58
N LEU A 103 17.90 -8.52 11.97
CA LEU A 103 18.18 -7.22 12.60
C LEU A 103 16.99 -6.24 12.52
N GLY A 104 15.98 -6.53 11.71
CA GLY A 104 14.84 -5.65 11.52
C GLY A 104 14.06 -5.36 12.79
N GLN A 105 14.02 -6.31 13.71
CA GLN A 105 13.37 -6.12 15.00
C GLN A 105 14.01 -5.06 15.89
N PHE A 106 15.29 -4.67 15.64
CA PHE A 106 16.03 -3.73 16.48
C PHE A 106 16.00 -2.29 15.96
N ALA A 107 15.72 -2.09 14.68
CA ALA A 107 15.80 -0.78 14.04
C ALA A 107 14.64 -0.54 13.08
N GLY A 108 13.58 0.04 13.60
CA GLY A 108 12.40 0.40 12.82
C GLY A 108 11.85 1.77 13.19
N ILE A 109 11.20 2.39 12.23
CA ILE A 109 10.35 3.58 12.42
C ILE A 109 8.92 3.12 12.25
N GLN A 110 8.07 3.51 13.18
CA GLN A 110 6.62 3.26 13.15
C GLN A 110 5.88 4.59 13.14
N VAL A 111 4.84 4.68 12.32
CA VAL A 111 3.90 5.81 12.32
C VAL A 111 2.49 5.24 12.37
N ASP A 112 1.75 5.60 13.40
CA ASP A 112 0.34 5.24 13.58
C ASP A 112 -0.54 6.38 13.07
N ALA A 113 -1.64 6.01 12.43
CA ALA A 113 -2.61 6.93 11.87
C ALA A 113 -4.04 6.45 12.10
N ASP A 114 -4.96 7.39 12.17
CA ASP A 114 -6.36 7.11 11.91
C ASP A 114 -6.61 7.19 10.40
N ILE A 115 -7.44 6.28 9.90
CA ILE A 115 -7.85 6.25 8.50
C ILE A 115 -9.36 6.30 8.39
N SER A 116 -9.87 6.94 7.35
CA SER A 116 -11.30 6.96 7.05
C SER A 116 -11.53 6.88 5.54
N VAL A 117 -12.40 5.98 5.13
CA VAL A 117 -12.84 5.88 3.73
C VAL A 117 -13.87 6.98 3.48
N VAL A 118 -13.60 7.83 2.49
CA VAL A 118 -14.43 9.01 2.20
C VAL A 118 -15.07 8.98 0.80
N SER A 119 -14.64 8.06 -0.04
CA SER A 119 -15.26 7.77 -1.34
C SER A 119 -14.94 6.35 -1.78
N GLN A 120 -15.44 5.95 -2.95
CA GLN A 120 -15.15 4.64 -3.55
C GLN A 120 -13.65 4.30 -3.69
N GLN A 121 -12.79 5.31 -3.68
CA GLN A 121 -11.35 5.08 -3.82
C GLN A 121 -10.51 5.79 -2.75
N ARG A 122 -11.05 6.85 -2.13
CA ARG A 122 -10.25 7.72 -1.25
C ARG A 122 -10.29 7.31 0.20
N VAL A 123 -9.10 7.19 0.76
CA VAL A 123 -8.84 7.00 2.18
C VAL A 123 -8.10 8.23 2.70
N ASN A 124 -8.70 8.95 3.64
CA ASN A 124 -8.03 10.01 4.39
C ASN A 124 -7.12 9.39 5.45
N VAL A 125 -5.98 10.02 5.69
CA VAL A 125 -4.97 9.58 6.65
C VAL A 125 -4.67 10.71 7.63
N CYS A 126 -4.82 10.46 8.92
CA CYS A 126 -4.49 11.40 9.98
C CYS A 126 -3.41 10.77 10.88
N PHE A 127 -2.17 11.21 10.72
CA PHE A 127 -1.04 10.72 11.52
C PHE A 127 -1.22 11.15 12.98
N LYS A 128 -1.04 10.21 13.91
CA LYS A 128 -1.25 10.42 15.35
C LYS A 128 0.04 10.41 16.15
N ARG A 129 0.87 9.42 15.91
CA ARG A 129 2.14 9.27 16.61
C ARG A 129 3.15 8.58 15.72
N GLY A 130 4.43 8.86 15.96
CA GLY A 130 5.51 8.21 15.22
C GLY A 130 6.80 8.22 16.01
N GLY A 131 7.71 7.33 15.64
CA GLY A 131 9.01 7.23 16.26
C GLY A 131 9.65 5.86 16.12
N TRP A 132 10.61 5.58 17.01
CA TRP A 132 11.33 4.32 16.99
C TRP A 132 10.49 3.16 17.53
N ALA A 133 10.55 2.05 16.82
CA ALA A 133 9.97 0.76 17.23
C ALA A 133 11.06 -0.31 17.19
N GLY A 134 11.34 -0.86 18.35
CA GLY A 134 12.38 -1.86 18.58
C GLY A 134 11.81 -3.27 18.81
N PRO A 135 12.64 -4.17 19.41
CA PRO A 135 12.30 -5.56 19.62
C PRO A 135 11.20 -5.76 20.68
N THR A 136 10.61 -6.94 20.66
CA THR A 136 9.77 -7.41 21.76
C THR A 136 10.63 -8.13 22.78
N VAL A 137 10.66 -7.64 24.02
CA VAL A 137 11.40 -8.23 25.14
C VAL A 137 10.41 -8.62 26.25
N ALA A 138 10.43 -9.85 26.68
CA ALA A 138 9.51 -10.40 27.68
C ALA A 138 8.02 -10.10 27.37
N GLY A 139 7.62 -10.23 26.10
CA GLY A 139 6.24 -9.99 25.64
C GLY A 139 5.86 -8.50 25.49
N ARG A 140 6.78 -7.58 25.75
CA ARG A 140 6.55 -6.13 25.59
C ARG A 140 7.39 -5.57 24.46
N LYS A 141 6.73 -4.85 23.52
CA LYS A 141 7.41 -4.15 22.44
C LYS A 141 8.09 -2.89 22.97
N LEU A 142 9.39 -2.78 22.77
CA LEU A 142 10.12 -1.56 23.07
C LEU A 142 9.82 -0.52 21.99
N GLN A 143 9.39 0.66 22.40
CA GLN A 143 9.06 1.73 21.44
C GLN A 143 9.18 3.11 22.09
N LEU A 144 9.56 4.10 21.28
CA LEU A 144 9.60 5.50 21.66
C LEU A 144 8.81 6.29 20.61
N LEU A 145 7.51 6.42 20.82
CA LEU A 145 6.59 7.12 19.94
C LEU A 145 6.23 8.48 20.55
N ARG A 146 6.15 9.50 19.70
CA ARG A 146 5.70 10.85 20.04
C ARG A 146 4.47 11.22 19.21
N SER A 147 3.60 12.03 19.76
CA SER A 147 2.47 12.60 19.03
C SER A 147 2.93 13.42 17.84
N ILE A 148 2.20 13.33 16.75
CA ILE A 148 2.41 14.10 15.52
C ILE A 148 1.26 15.09 15.41
N GLU A 149 1.57 16.38 15.31
CA GLU A 149 0.60 17.41 14.92
C GLU A 149 0.65 17.56 13.41
N GLN A 150 -0.34 16.95 12.73
CA GLN A 150 -0.41 16.99 11.28
C GLN A 150 -1.06 18.31 10.84
N SER A 151 -0.30 19.14 10.10
CA SER A 151 -0.73 20.43 9.58
C SER A 151 -1.16 20.41 8.11
N PHE A 152 -1.11 19.25 7.46
CA PHE A 152 -1.43 19.08 6.03
C PHE A 152 -2.39 17.92 5.82
N PRO A 153 -3.29 17.99 4.82
CA PRO A 153 -4.12 16.87 4.46
C PRO A 153 -3.27 15.74 3.86
N ALA A 154 -3.49 14.52 4.31
CA ALA A 154 -2.92 13.33 3.71
C ALA A 154 -4.03 12.36 3.31
N TRP A 155 -3.95 11.82 2.10
CA TRP A 155 -4.89 10.86 1.56
C TRP A 155 -4.22 9.94 0.57
N LEU A 156 -4.85 8.80 0.35
CA LEU A 156 -4.51 7.83 -0.67
C LEU A 156 -5.76 7.53 -1.50
N ASP A 157 -5.65 7.59 -2.80
CA ASP A 157 -6.64 7.01 -3.71
C ASP A 157 -6.21 5.58 -4.01
N ILE A 158 -7.00 4.61 -3.60
CA ILE A 158 -6.81 3.19 -3.91
C ILE A 158 -7.33 2.98 -5.32
N THR A 159 -6.43 2.79 -6.28
CA THR A 159 -6.79 2.73 -7.69
C THR A 159 -6.96 1.31 -8.21
N VAL A 160 -6.29 0.34 -7.62
CA VAL A 160 -6.48 -1.11 -7.88
C VAL A 160 -6.40 -1.85 -6.55
N LEU A 161 -7.30 -2.80 -6.34
CA LEU A 161 -7.33 -3.60 -5.11
C LEU A 161 -7.82 -5.02 -5.41
N ASP A 162 -7.09 -6.00 -4.88
CA ASP A 162 -7.53 -7.40 -4.77
C ASP A 162 -6.85 -8.06 -3.54
N ASP A 163 -6.98 -9.38 -3.41
CA ASP A 163 -6.45 -10.14 -2.28
C ASP A 163 -4.91 -10.21 -2.24
N ALA A 164 -4.21 -9.85 -3.31
CA ALA A 164 -2.76 -9.95 -3.43
C ALA A 164 -2.06 -8.62 -3.76
N LEU A 165 -2.76 -7.72 -4.45
CA LEU A 165 -2.20 -6.52 -5.05
C LEU A 165 -3.01 -5.28 -4.62
N ARG A 166 -2.31 -4.21 -4.27
CA ARG A 166 -2.87 -2.88 -4.07
C ARG A 166 -2.04 -1.84 -4.81
N ILE A 167 -2.68 -1.03 -5.65
CA ILE A 167 -2.08 0.17 -6.24
C ILE A 167 -2.80 1.37 -5.65
N CYS A 168 -2.05 2.38 -5.24
CA CYS A 168 -2.62 3.61 -4.73
C CYS A 168 -1.81 4.83 -5.15
N ARG A 169 -2.46 5.99 -5.16
CA ARG A 169 -1.87 7.29 -5.45
C ARG A 169 -1.99 8.20 -4.24
N GLY A 170 -0.87 8.75 -3.79
CA GLY A 170 -0.85 9.75 -2.71
C GLY A 170 -1.17 11.16 -3.22
N ASN A 171 -1.44 12.08 -2.29
CA ASN A 171 -1.77 13.49 -2.57
C ASN A 171 -0.68 14.26 -3.35
N ALA A 172 0.57 13.83 -3.30
CA ALA A 172 1.66 14.37 -4.12
C ALA A 172 1.77 13.74 -5.52
N GLY A 173 0.79 12.91 -5.92
CA GLY A 173 0.77 12.23 -7.21
C GLY A 173 1.63 10.97 -7.29
N THR A 174 2.37 10.63 -6.23
CA THR A 174 3.19 9.41 -6.19
C THR A 174 2.30 8.17 -6.26
N ILE A 175 2.66 7.23 -7.12
CA ILE A 175 2.01 5.93 -7.24
C ILE A 175 2.82 4.92 -6.43
N PHE A 176 2.10 4.07 -5.69
CA PHE A 176 2.66 2.98 -4.89
C PHE A 176 2.02 1.67 -5.34
N ALA A 177 2.84 0.64 -5.55
CA ALA A 177 2.39 -0.72 -5.78
C ALA A 177 2.86 -1.63 -4.63
N LEU A 178 1.90 -2.28 -4.00
CA LEU A 178 2.10 -3.05 -2.79
C LEU A 178 1.56 -4.47 -2.97
N VAL A 179 2.19 -5.43 -2.32
CA VAL A 179 1.73 -6.81 -2.25
C VAL A 179 1.26 -7.16 -0.84
N LYS A 180 0.22 -7.98 -0.74
CA LYS A 180 -0.31 -8.42 0.56
C LYS A 180 0.65 -9.40 1.22
N ARG A 181 0.78 -9.30 2.54
CA ARG A 181 1.62 -10.15 3.39
C ARG A 181 0.74 -10.84 4.45
N PRO A 182 -0.02 -11.88 4.04
CA PRO A 182 -1.00 -12.52 4.91
C PRO A 182 -0.38 -13.22 6.14
N GLU A 183 0.90 -13.55 6.08
CA GLU A 183 1.67 -14.12 7.19
C GLU A 183 1.99 -13.11 8.30
N ILE A 184 1.89 -11.80 8.03
CA ILE A 184 2.09 -10.74 9.01
C ILE A 184 0.72 -10.31 9.54
N ARG A 185 0.40 -10.74 10.76
CA ARG A 185 -0.89 -10.46 11.39
C ARG A 185 -1.08 -8.99 11.73
N LEU A 186 -2.33 -8.57 11.77
CA LEU A 186 -2.69 -7.26 12.30
C LEU A 186 -2.23 -7.14 13.77
N PRO A 187 -1.77 -5.95 14.18
CA PRO A 187 -1.42 -5.70 15.57
C PRO A 187 -2.69 -5.65 16.43
N ASP A 188 -2.53 -5.87 17.72
CA ASP A 188 -3.52 -5.45 18.68
C ASP A 188 -3.50 -3.92 18.78
N TRP A 189 -4.58 -3.27 18.35
CA TRP A 189 -4.69 -1.81 18.33
C TRP A 189 -4.98 -1.20 19.72
N THR A 190 -5.26 -2.03 20.71
CA THR A 190 -5.58 -1.58 22.07
C THR A 190 -4.36 -1.25 22.94
N LEU A 191 -3.15 -1.54 22.44
CA LEU A 191 -1.89 -1.35 23.16
C LEU A 191 -1.19 -0.03 22.79
#